data_a5fe96fd14d4bc206d0bea95b0a965bf
#
_entry.id   a5fe96fd14d4bc206d0bea95b0a965bf
#
_cell.length_a   1.000
_cell.length_b   1.000
_cell.length_c   1.000
_cell.angle_alpha   90.00
_cell.angle_beta   90.00
_cell.angle_gamma   90.00
#
_symmetry.space_group_name_H-M   'P 1'
#
loop_
_entity.id
_entity.type
_entity.pdbx_description
1 polymer ?
#
loop_
_entity_poly.entity_id
_entity_poly.type
_entity_poly.pdbx_seq_one_letter_code
_entity_poly.pdbx_strand_id
1 'polypeptide(L)'
;MPSKKSNKKFLVKEGNRRTTALKLMANPKLIDSKKHASLKNRFFKLHERFMETPIRKIMCYIYDDVEEADKWVRLEHTGEQNGVGIVEWKPEQVQRFDIKHGKNKSVEIQAIDFIRTSPFVQEEVKRASENIKLTNFARLLGDKSVREILGLKYINSKLSSNLEEEEIA
;
A
#
# COMPACT_ATOMS: atom_id res chain seq x y z
N MET A 1 12.31 32.48 -19.65
CA MET A 1 11.07 32.31 -20.43
C MET A 1 10.01 31.72 -19.52
N PRO A 2 8.79 32.26 -19.43
CA PRO A 2 7.74 31.68 -18.61
C PRO A 2 7.30 30.35 -19.25
N SER A 3 7.44 29.24 -18.51
CA SER A 3 6.96 27.93 -18.94
C SER A 3 5.45 28.00 -19.14
N LYS A 4 4.95 27.67 -20.33
CA LYS A 4 3.52 27.45 -20.60
C LYS A 4 2.98 26.53 -19.48
N LYS A 5 1.95 26.98 -18.77
CA LYS A 5 1.22 26.13 -17.82
C LYS A 5 0.65 24.95 -18.61
N SER A 6 1.35 23.84 -18.58
CA SER A 6 0.84 22.58 -19.12
C SER A 6 -0.30 22.11 -18.22
N ASN A 7 -1.50 22.01 -18.75
CA ASN A 7 -2.64 21.39 -18.05
C ASN A 7 -2.51 19.85 -17.94
N LYS A 8 -1.32 19.29 -18.21
CA LYS A 8 -1.06 17.86 -18.10
C LYS A 8 -1.14 17.42 -16.64
N LYS A 9 -1.98 16.46 -16.38
CA LYS A 9 -2.02 15.75 -15.09
C LYS A 9 -0.96 14.66 -15.12
N PHE A 10 -0.22 14.53 -14.02
CA PHE A 10 0.78 13.49 -13.85
C PHE A 10 0.34 12.52 -12.77
N LEU A 11 0.60 11.24 -12.99
CA LEU A 11 0.43 10.20 -11.97
C LEU A 11 1.72 10.09 -11.17
N VAL A 12 1.61 10.26 -9.85
CA VAL A 12 2.76 10.10 -8.95
C VAL A 12 2.97 8.62 -8.68
N LYS A 13 4.07 8.06 -9.18
CA LYS A 13 4.46 6.66 -8.96
C LYS A 13 5.28 6.51 -7.66
N GLU A 14 6.21 7.44 -7.42
CA GLU A 14 7.06 7.51 -6.23
C GLU A 14 7.01 8.91 -5.60
N GLY A 15 7.29 9.00 -4.30
CA GLY A 15 7.20 10.24 -3.53
C GLY A 15 5.79 10.56 -3.05
N ASN A 16 4.88 9.58 -3.02
CA ASN A 16 3.48 9.75 -2.60
C ASN A 16 3.34 10.38 -1.21
N ARG A 17 4.17 9.98 -0.23
CA ARG A 17 4.17 10.57 1.12
C ARG A 17 4.56 12.05 1.08
N ARG A 18 5.63 12.40 0.35
CA ARG A 18 6.09 13.78 0.20
C ARG A 18 5.04 14.63 -0.49
N THR A 19 4.48 14.13 -1.59
CA THR A 19 3.42 14.81 -2.34
C THR A 19 2.17 15.01 -1.49
N THR A 20 1.76 14.02 -0.72
CA THR A 20 0.61 14.11 0.19
C THR A 20 0.89 15.11 1.30
N ALA A 21 2.06 15.06 1.94
CA ALA A 21 2.43 16.02 2.97
C ALA A 21 2.41 17.46 2.46
N LEU A 22 2.96 17.72 1.27
CA LEU A 22 2.94 19.04 0.64
C LEU A 22 1.51 19.51 0.33
N LYS A 23 0.66 18.62 -0.19
CA LYS A 23 -0.76 18.94 -0.44
C LYS A 23 -1.50 19.28 0.85
N LEU A 24 -1.26 18.55 1.92
CA LEU A 24 -1.91 18.78 3.22
C LEU A 24 -1.36 20.03 3.91
N MET A 25 -0.07 20.34 3.78
CA MET A 25 0.49 21.61 4.25
C MET A 25 -0.05 22.79 3.45
N ALA A 26 -0.23 22.66 2.14
CA ALA A 26 -0.81 23.71 1.32
C ALA A 26 -2.32 23.89 1.59
N ASN A 27 -3.05 22.81 1.90
CA ASN A 27 -4.48 22.86 2.19
C ASN A 27 -4.90 21.81 3.24
N PRO A 28 -4.83 22.14 4.54
CA PRO A 28 -5.24 21.24 5.63
C PRO A 28 -6.73 20.86 5.64
N LYS A 29 -7.56 21.59 4.91
CA LYS A 29 -9.01 21.29 4.81
C LYS A 29 -9.29 19.95 4.12
N LEU A 30 -8.31 19.41 3.37
CA LEU A 30 -8.41 18.09 2.74
C LEU A 30 -8.46 16.94 3.77
N ILE A 31 -8.06 17.19 5.02
CA ILE A 31 -8.12 16.18 6.09
C ILE A 31 -9.54 16.10 6.63
N ASP A 32 -10.11 14.88 6.63
CA ASP A 32 -11.41 14.63 7.24
C ASP A 32 -11.37 14.86 8.76
N SER A 33 -12.09 15.89 9.22
CA SER A 33 -12.12 16.26 10.64
C SER A 33 -12.86 15.25 11.53
N LYS A 34 -13.78 14.46 10.99
CA LYS A 34 -14.52 13.46 11.78
C LYS A 34 -13.60 12.32 12.23
N LYS A 35 -12.70 11.91 11.36
CA LYS A 35 -11.76 10.79 11.61
C LYS A 35 -10.41 11.22 12.16
N HIS A 36 -9.95 12.43 11.82
CA HIS A 36 -8.55 12.85 12.01
C HIS A 36 -8.41 14.27 12.53
N ALA A 37 -9.22 14.68 13.52
CA ALA A 37 -9.23 16.05 14.07
C ALA A 37 -7.86 16.49 14.59
N SER A 38 -7.18 15.66 15.36
CA SER A 38 -5.83 15.94 15.89
C SER A 38 -4.81 16.16 14.78
N LEU A 39 -4.81 15.29 13.76
CA LEU A 39 -3.95 15.42 12.60
C LEU A 39 -4.23 16.71 11.83
N LYS A 40 -5.51 17.05 11.63
CA LYS A 40 -5.91 18.28 10.96
C LYS A 40 -5.40 19.52 11.68
N ASN A 41 -5.54 19.59 13.02
CA ASN A 41 -5.04 20.69 13.81
C ASN A 41 -3.49 20.83 13.71
N ARG A 42 -2.78 19.70 13.70
CA ARG A 42 -1.32 19.69 13.49
C ARG A 42 -0.96 20.25 12.11
N PHE A 43 -1.69 19.89 11.07
CA PHE A 43 -1.43 20.41 9.72
C PHE A 43 -1.81 21.90 9.57
N PHE A 44 -2.79 22.41 10.29
CA PHE A 44 -3.04 23.87 10.33
C PHE A 44 -1.83 24.64 10.89
N LYS A 45 -1.22 24.18 11.98
CA LYS A 45 -0.01 24.80 12.54
C LYS A 45 1.18 24.72 11.56
N LEU A 46 1.31 23.59 10.84
CA LEU A 46 2.35 23.44 9.82
C LEU A 46 2.06 24.31 8.60
N HIS A 47 0.83 24.53 8.25
CA HIS A 47 0.40 25.41 7.17
C HIS A 47 0.87 26.85 7.38
N GLU A 48 0.71 27.40 8.58
CA GLU A 48 1.17 28.75 8.90
C GLU A 48 2.66 28.92 8.59
N ARG A 49 3.50 27.99 9.09
CA ARG A 49 4.95 28.00 8.80
C ARG A 49 5.26 27.76 7.32
N PHE A 50 4.50 26.87 6.67
CA PHE A 50 4.66 26.61 5.24
C PHE A 50 4.36 27.83 4.37
N MET A 51 3.43 28.67 4.79
CA MET A 51 3.08 29.90 4.07
C MET A 51 4.13 30.99 4.18
N GLU A 52 4.95 31.00 5.24
CA GLU A 52 6.09 31.92 5.37
C GLU A 52 7.17 31.62 4.32
N THR A 53 7.49 30.33 4.09
CA THR A 53 8.49 29.87 3.12
C THR A 53 7.98 28.71 2.29
N PRO A 54 7.06 28.98 1.35
CA PRO A 54 6.39 27.90 0.62
C PRO A 54 7.32 27.23 -0.39
N ILE A 55 7.31 25.90 -0.42
CA ILE A 55 7.96 25.12 -1.46
C ILE A 55 7.14 25.24 -2.75
N ARG A 56 7.62 26.06 -3.68
CA ARG A 56 6.91 26.37 -4.94
C ARG A 56 7.30 25.44 -6.08
N LYS A 57 8.45 24.78 -5.99
CA LYS A 57 8.97 23.92 -7.05
C LYS A 57 9.57 22.67 -6.40
N ILE A 58 9.30 21.53 -6.98
CA ILE A 58 9.95 20.25 -6.65
C ILE A 58 10.54 19.69 -7.94
N MET A 59 11.70 19.07 -7.83
CA MET A 59 12.30 18.34 -8.93
C MET A 59 11.62 16.99 -9.05
N CYS A 60 11.23 16.61 -10.27
CA CYS A 60 10.59 15.34 -10.57
C CYS A 60 11.22 14.74 -11.82
N TYR A 61 11.40 13.43 -11.82
CA TYR A 61 11.62 12.67 -13.03
C TYR A 61 10.27 12.35 -13.67
N ILE A 62 10.15 12.59 -14.95
CA ILE A 62 8.94 12.31 -15.73
C ILE A 62 9.30 11.21 -16.71
N TYR A 63 8.56 10.12 -16.65
CA TYR A 63 8.65 8.99 -17.56
C TYR A 63 7.46 9.04 -18.51
N ASP A 64 7.71 8.84 -19.80
CA ASP A 64 6.65 8.69 -20.80
C ASP A 64 6.10 7.26 -20.80
N ASP A 65 6.94 6.30 -20.41
CA ASP A 65 6.56 4.89 -20.26
C ASP A 65 6.31 4.54 -18.78
N VAL A 66 5.13 3.99 -18.53
CA VAL A 66 4.67 3.55 -17.21
C VAL A 66 5.47 2.34 -16.71
N GLU A 67 5.82 1.40 -17.60
CA GLU A 67 6.56 0.20 -17.24
C GLU A 67 8.00 0.53 -16.84
N GLU A 68 8.62 1.49 -17.53
CA GLU A 68 9.94 1.98 -17.16
C GLU A 68 9.92 2.63 -15.77
N ALA A 69 8.94 3.50 -15.52
CA ALA A 69 8.76 4.11 -14.21
C ALA A 69 8.58 3.05 -13.10
N ASP A 70 7.80 2.01 -13.36
CA ASP A 70 7.54 0.93 -12.39
C ASP A 70 8.78 0.07 -12.11
N LYS A 71 9.64 -0.16 -13.10
CA LYS A 71 10.94 -0.82 -12.89
C LYS A 71 11.83 -0.02 -11.93
N TRP A 72 11.92 1.30 -12.11
CA TRP A 72 12.69 2.17 -11.23
C TRP A 72 12.10 2.21 -9.82
N VAL A 73 10.77 2.35 -9.67
CA VAL A 73 10.11 2.31 -8.37
C VAL A 73 10.41 0.99 -7.64
N ARG A 74 10.37 -0.12 -8.36
CA ARG A 74 10.69 -1.43 -7.77
C ARG A 74 12.14 -1.52 -7.31
N LEU A 75 13.09 -1.09 -8.13
CA LEU A 75 14.52 -1.07 -7.79
C LEU A 75 14.81 -0.22 -6.55
N GLU A 76 14.21 0.97 -6.45
CA GLU A 76 14.34 1.86 -5.31
C GLU A 76 13.90 1.20 -3.99
N HIS A 77 12.86 0.37 -4.02
CA HIS A 77 12.29 -0.24 -2.82
C HIS A 77 12.79 -1.66 -2.52
N THR A 78 13.42 -2.34 -3.49
CA THR A 78 13.87 -3.75 -3.36
C THR A 78 15.31 -3.97 -3.79
N GLY A 79 16.05 -2.92 -4.17
CA GLY A 79 17.42 -3.01 -4.67
C GLY A 79 18.45 -3.35 -3.59
N GLU A 80 19.67 -3.69 -4.02
CA GLU A 80 20.79 -4.14 -3.17
C GLU A 80 21.23 -3.11 -2.12
N GLN A 81 20.92 -1.84 -2.30
CA GLN A 81 21.23 -0.78 -1.35
C GLN A 81 20.24 -0.70 -0.16
N ASN A 82 19.36 -1.69 0.01
CA ASN A 82 18.37 -1.75 1.09
C ASN A 82 17.62 -0.43 1.31
N GLY A 83 17.37 0.31 0.23
CA GLY A 83 16.62 1.56 0.31
C GLY A 83 17.28 2.62 1.20
N VAL A 84 18.60 2.77 1.20
CA VAL A 84 19.29 3.80 2.00
C VAL A 84 18.67 5.17 1.71
N GLY A 85 17.95 5.71 2.70
CA GLY A 85 17.16 6.94 2.58
C GLY A 85 15.73 6.77 2.06
N ILE A 86 15.30 5.56 1.71
CA ILE A 86 13.96 5.21 1.23
C ILE A 86 13.36 4.15 2.16
N VAL A 87 12.05 4.22 2.38
CA VAL A 87 11.39 3.19 3.19
C VAL A 87 11.27 1.91 2.38
N GLU A 88 11.97 0.87 2.83
CA GLU A 88 11.88 -0.47 2.26
C GLU A 88 10.43 -0.97 2.26
N TRP A 89 10.02 -1.61 1.19
CA TRP A 89 8.72 -2.23 1.12
C TRP A 89 8.66 -3.50 1.95
N LYS A 90 7.61 -3.63 2.73
CA LYS A 90 7.30 -4.91 3.38
C LYS A 90 6.99 -5.97 2.32
N PRO A 91 7.23 -7.27 2.61
CA PRO A 91 6.94 -8.36 1.66
C PRO A 91 5.55 -8.32 1.04
N GLU A 92 4.53 -7.93 1.80
CA GLU A 92 3.16 -7.75 1.29
C GLU A 92 3.09 -6.65 0.21
N GLN A 93 3.79 -5.54 0.40
CA GLN A 93 3.79 -4.43 -0.56
C GLN A 93 4.46 -4.82 -1.88
N VAL A 94 5.59 -5.56 -1.79
CA VAL A 94 6.29 -6.10 -2.96
C VAL A 94 5.37 -7.04 -3.73
N GLN A 95 4.72 -7.99 -3.05
CA GLN A 95 3.82 -8.94 -3.70
C GLN A 95 2.62 -8.23 -4.35
N ARG A 96 2.01 -7.25 -3.69
CA ARG A 96 0.90 -6.48 -4.26
C ARG A 96 1.32 -5.66 -5.49
N PHE A 97 2.53 -5.14 -5.50
CA PHE A 97 3.09 -4.49 -6.68
C PHE A 97 3.26 -5.49 -7.83
N ASP A 98 3.86 -6.65 -7.55
CA ASP A 98 4.08 -7.72 -8.53
C ASP A 98 2.76 -8.25 -9.13
N ILE A 99 1.69 -8.35 -8.32
CA ILE A 99 0.35 -8.74 -8.78
C ILE A 99 -0.22 -7.74 -9.80
N LYS A 100 -0.02 -6.44 -9.58
CA LYS A 100 -0.44 -5.41 -10.54
C LYS A 100 0.27 -5.54 -11.89
N HIS A 101 1.44 -6.20 -11.90
CA HIS A 101 2.26 -6.45 -13.10
C HIS A 101 2.12 -7.89 -13.61
N GLY A 102 0.99 -8.54 -13.34
CA GLY A 102 0.59 -9.80 -13.94
C GLY A 102 1.04 -11.06 -13.21
N LYS A 103 1.66 -10.94 -12.01
CA LYS A 103 1.93 -12.13 -11.20
C LYS A 103 0.67 -12.63 -10.50
N ASN A 104 0.59 -13.94 -10.34
CA ASN A 104 -0.50 -14.56 -9.58
C ASN A 104 -0.45 -14.17 -8.10
N LYS A 105 -1.62 -14.06 -7.48
CA LYS A 105 -1.73 -13.90 -6.04
C LYS A 105 -1.23 -15.16 -5.34
N SER A 106 -0.32 -15.01 -4.38
CA SER A 106 0.10 -16.10 -3.51
C SER A 106 -1.01 -16.49 -2.52
N VAL A 107 -0.90 -17.68 -1.93
CA VAL A 107 -1.91 -18.21 -1.00
C VAL A 107 -2.12 -17.31 0.20
N GLU A 108 -1.03 -16.77 0.77
CA GLU A 108 -1.08 -15.89 1.92
C GLU A 108 -1.74 -14.54 1.60
N ILE A 109 -1.55 -14.00 0.41
CA ILE A 109 -2.22 -12.76 -0.01
C ILE A 109 -3.71 -13.00 -0.23
N GLN A 110 -4.09 -14.13 -0.81
CA GLN A 110 -5.50 -14.48 -0.99
C GLN A 110 -6.19 -14.63 0.38
N ALA A 111 -5.55 -15.29 1.34
CA ALA A 111 -6.09 -15.45 2.69
C ALA A 111 -6.22 -14.11 3.43
N ILE A 112 -5.22 -13.23 3.34
CA ILE A 112 -5.30 -11.89 3.94
C ILE A 112 -6.41 -11.06 3.29
N ASP A 113 -6.54 -11.10 1.96
CA ASP A 113 -7.61 -10.40 1.26
C ASP A 113 -8.98 -10.91 1.72
N PHE A 114 -9.17 -12.22 1.85
CA PHE A 114 -10.39 -12.81 2.38
C PHE A 114 -10.69 -12.31 3.80
N ILE A 115 -9.75 -12.41 4.73
CA ILE A 115 -9.91 -11.93 6.11
C ILE A 115 -10.36 -10.47 6.15
N ARG A 116 -9.75 -9.60 5.34
CA ARG A 116 -10.03 -8.15 5.35
C ARG A 116 -11.33 -7.76 4.66
N THR A 117 -11.81 -8.56 3.72
CA THR A 117 -13.00 -8.22 2.91
C THR A 117 -14.25 -9.00 3.31
N SER A 118 -14.11 -10.13 3.98
CA SER A 118 -15.25 -10.95 4.42
C SER A 118 -16.12 -10.21 5.43
N PRO A 119 -17.44 -10.19 5.24
CA PRO A 119 -18.38 -9.65 6.23
C PRO A 119 -18.49 -10.53 7.48
N PHE A 120 -18.14 -11.81 7.39
CA PHE A 120 -18.24 -12.78 8.47
C PHE A 120 -17.05 -12.73 9.44
N VAL A 121 -15.94 -12.12 9.07
CA VAL A 121 -14.75 -11.99 9.92
C VAL A 121 -14.89 -10.79 10.86
N GLN A 122 -14.67 -11.04 12.15
CA GLN A 122 -14.74 -10.02 13.19
C GLN A 122 -13.71 -8.89 12.94
N GLU A 123 -14.08 -7.66 13.28
CA GLU A 123 -13.21 -6.48 13.08
C GLU A 123 -11.88 -6.56 13.85
N GLU A 124 -11.84 -7.24 14.98
CA GLU A 124 -10.62 -7.49 15.74
C GLU A 124 -9.63 -8.33 14.93
N VAL A 125 -10.10 -9.42 14.29
CA VAL A 125 -9.30 -10.30 13.43
C VAL A 125 -8.80 -9.54 12.19
N LYS A 126 -9.65 -8.70 11.57
CA LYS A 126 -9.25 -7.85 10.45
C LYS A 126 -8.10 -6.91 10.85
N ARG A 127 -8.20 -6.26 12.01
CA ARG A 127 -7.13 -5.39 12.54
C ARG A 127 -5.85 -6.18 12.85
N ALA A 128 -5.97 -7.37 13.46
CA ALA A 128 -4.83 -8.23 13.72
C ALA A 128 -4.10 -8.63 12.44
N SER A 129 -4.85 -8.83 11.34
CA SER A 129 -4.28 -9.17 10.03
C SER A 129 -3.34 -8.09 9.45
N GLU A 130 -3.44 -6.83 9.91
CA GLU A 130 -2.55 -5.74 9.47
C GLU A 130 -1.10 -5.94 9.95
N ASN A 131 -0.90 -6.71 11.02
CA ASN A 131 0.39 -6.94 11.66
C ASN A 131 0.94 -8.35 11.42
N ILE A 132 0.30 -9.16 10.59
CA ILE A 132 0.76 -10.52 10.27
C ILE A 132 2.12 -10.44 9.57
N LYS A 133 3.08 -11.24 10.07
CA LYS A 133 4.35 -11.47 9.37
C LYS A 133 4.10 -12.39 8.18
N LEU A 134 4.04 -11.81 6.99
CA LEU A 134 3.68 -12.50 5.76
C LEU A 134 4.49 -13.78 5.52
N THR A 135 5.81 -13.75 5.78
CA THR A 135 6.69 -14.91 5.60
C THR A 135 6.32 -16.10 6.52
N ASN A 136 5.90 -15.83 7.76
CA ASN A 136 5.45 -16.88 8.68
C ASN A 136 4.09 -17.42 8.25
N PHE A 137 3.20 -16.54 7.84
CA PHE A 137 1.88 -16.90 7.33
C PHE A 137 1.96 -17.70 6.03
N ALA A 138 2.87 -17.33 5.13
CA ALA A 138 3.16 -18.09 3.92
C ALA A 138 3.68 -19.50 4.21
N ARG A 139 4.57 -19.66 5.21
CA ARG A 139 5.04 -21.00 5.65
C ARG A 139 3.91 -21.83 6.22
N LEU A 140 3.06 -21.24 7.05
CA LEU A 140 1.91 -21.92 7.65
C LEU A 140 0.95 -22.40 6.55
N LEU A 141 0.53 -21.54 5.65
CA LEU A 141 -0.39 -21.88 4.55
C LEU A 141 0.28 -22.66 3.42
N GLY A 142 1.61 -22.71 3.37
CA GLY A 142 2.38 -23.55 2.46
C GLY A 142 2.29 -25.05 2.82
N ASP A 143 2.09 -25.37 4.10
CA ASP A 143 1.94 -26.74 4.55
C ASP A 143 0.56 -27.30 4.19
N LYS A 144 0.54 -28.46 3.49
CA LYS A 144 -0.69 -29.09 3.05
C LYS A 144 -1.55 -29.57 4.24
N SER A 145 -0.90 -30.14 5.27
CA SER A 145 -1.60 -30.67 6.44
C SER A 145 -2.28 -29.54 7.22
N VAL A 146 -1.62 -28.39 7.33
CA VAL A 146 -2.21 -27.21 7.98
C VAL A 146 -3.43 -26.72 7.19
N ARG A 147 -3.34 -26.65 5.85
CA ARG A 147 -4.49 -26.26 5.05
C ARG A 147 -5.66 -27.23 5.20
N GLU A 148 -5.39 -28.55 5.25
CA GLU A 148 -6.41 -29.58 5.46
C GLU A 148 -7.12 -29.41 6.82
N ILE A 149 -6.36 -29.16 7.90
CA ILE A 149 -6.91 -28.89 9.24
C ILE A 149 -7.78 -27.62 9.23
N LEU A 150 -7.38 -26.59 8.48
CA LEU A 150 -8.12 -25.33 8.33
C LEU A 150 -9.26 -25.42 7.31
N GLY A 151 -9.55 -26.58 6.72
CA GLY A 151 -10.57 -26.72 5.68
C GLY A 151 -10.25 -25.98 4.40
N LEU A 152 -8.98 -25.70 4.13
CA LEU A 152 -8.53 -24.90 2.97
C LEU A 152 -7.96 -25.78 1.86
N LYS A 153 -8.32 -25.47 0.62
CA LYS A 153 -7.73 -26.05 -0.59
C LYS A 153 -7.03 -24.97 -1.40
N TYR A 154 -5.85 -25.29 -1.93
CA TYR A 154 -5.10 -24.44 -2.83
C TYR A 154 -4.81 -25.20 -4.12
N ILE A 155 -5.57 -24.89 -5.16
CA ILE A 155 -5.54 -25.59 -6.47
C ILE A 155 -5.50 -24.54 -7.56
N ASN A 156 -4.62 -24.75 -8.56
CA ASN A 156 -4.47 -23.84 -9.70
C ASN A 156 -4.30 -22.37 -9.29
N SER A 157 -3.46 -22.12 -8.29
CA SER A 157 -3.18 -20.79 -7.75
C SER A 157 -4.41 -20.09 -7.13
N LYS A 158 -5.44 -20.84 -6.75
CA LYS A 158 -6.64 -20.32 -6.05
C LYS A 158 -6.80 -20.99 -4.70
N LEU A 159 -7.03 -20.15 -3.69
CA LEU A 159 -7.43 -20.59 -2.36
C LEU A 159 -8.96 -20.69 -2.32
N SER A 160 -9.45 -21.81 -1.77
CA SER A 160 -10.87 -22.02 -1.52
C SER A 160 -11.06 -22.69 -0.16
N SER A 161 -12.22 -22.54 0.46
CA SER A 161 -12.61 -23.22 1.68
C SER A 161 -13.56 -24.37 1.37
N ASN A 162 -13.49 -25.43 2.20
CA ASN A 162 -14.51 -26.48 2.23
C ASN A 162 -15.59 -26.18 3.28
N LEU A 163 -15.33 -25.20 4.16
CA LEU A 163 -16.27 -24.79 5.20
C LEU A 163 -17.34 -23.89 4.60
N GLU A 164 -18.55 -23.96 5.10
CA GLU A 164 -19.58 -22.98 4.78
C GLU A 164 -19.14 -21.62 5.34
N GLU A 165 -19.60 -20.53 4.72
CA GLU A 165 -19.16 -19.17 5.10
C GLU A 165 -19.45 -18.84 6.58
N GLU A 166 -20.45 -19.50 7.18
CA GLU A 166 -20.80 -19.37 8.59
C GLU A 166 -19.84 -20.07 9.56
N GLU A 167 -19.08 -21.08 9.08
CA GLU A 167 -18.09 -21.81 9.88
C GLU A 167 -16.70 -21.15 9.92
N ILE A 168 -16.51 -20.10 9.12
CA ILE A 168 -15.23 -19.38 9.00
C ILE A 168 -15.16 -18.16 9.97
N ALA A 169 -16.28 -17.81 10.59
CA ALA A 169 -16.39 -16.72 11.57
C ALA A 169 -16.01 -17.18 13.01
#